data_9d70007ffef00ae0fc22affe81a7bedc
#
_entry.id   9d70007ffef00ae0fc22affe81a7bedc
#
_cell.length_a   1.000
_cell.length_b   1.000
_cell.length_c   1.000
_cell.angle_alpha   90.00
_cell.angle_beta   90.00
_cell.angle_gamma   90.00
#
_symmetry.space_group_name_H-M   'P 1'
#
loop_
_entity.id
_entity.type
_entity.pdbx_description
1 polymer ?
#
loop_
_entity_poly.entity_id
_entity_poly.type
_entity_poly.pdbx_seq_one_letter_code
_entity_poly.pdbx_strand_id
1 'polypeptide(L)'
;MKSRISKILHEIEQKKEELKKEYNSLMEKYDFSFIKWRIVFSKKAVENNKLKKKSAFNSIFSAQVREILSMPFIYSMIIPALFLDLFLFIYQNTAIRLYWIPLVKRSEYIVNDRKHLDYLNWIQKINCMYCSYVNGLFSYAVEIWWRTEKYWCPIKHAKKMKSSHDWQKHFADYGDVDWFKECFTSTNEYYKD
;
A
#
# COMPACT_ATOMS: atom_id res chain seq x y z
N MET A 1 -6.91 17.34 -36.77
CA MET A 1 -6.34 17.75 -35.45
C MET A 1 -6.52 16.60 -34.45
N LYS A 2 -5.48 15.82 -34.16
CA LYS A 2 -5.59 14.76 -33.12
C LYS A 2 -5.86 15.46 -31.80
N SER A 3 -6.92 15.10 -31.10
CA SER A 3 -7.30 15.74 -29.86
C SER A 3 -6.19 15.53 -28.79
N ARG A 4 -6.05 16.44 -27.85
CA ARG A 4 -5.11 16.32 -26.73
C ARG A 4 -5.29 14.99 -25.98
N ILE A 5 -6.52 14.52 -25.91
CA ILE A 5 -6.89 13.23 -25.33
C ILE A 5 -6.25 12.06 -26.08
N SER A 6 -6.28 12.07 -27.43
CA SER A 6 -5.67 11.03 -28.26
C SER A 6 -4.14 10.94 -28.06
N LYS A 7 -3.46 12.07 -27.83
CA LYS A 7 -2.03 12.08 -27.52
C LYS A 7 -1.76 11.44 -26.14
N ILE A 8 -2.52 11.83 -25.13
CA ILE A 8 -2.38 11.28 -23.77
C ILE A 8 -2.66 9.77 -23.78
N LEU A 9 -3.69 9.32 -24.48
CA LEU A 9 -3.98 7.88 -24.58
C LEU A 9 -2.83 7.11 -25.24
N HIS A 10 -2.21 7.67 -26.28
CA HIS A 10 -1.06 7.05 -26.93
C HIS A 10 0.17 6.98 -26.00
N GLU A 11 0.45 8.04 -25.23
CA GLU A 11 1.53 8.06 -24.24
C GLU A 11 1.29 7.03 -23.13
N ILE A 12 0.04 6.88 -22.67
CA ILE A 12 -0.33 5.86 -21.68
C ILE A 12 -0.09 4.46 -22.23
N GLU A 13 -0.44 4.22 -23.50
CA GLU A 13 -0.26 2.92 -24.15
C GLU A 13 1.22 2.58 -24.33
N GLN A 14 2.04 3.55 -24.73
CA GLN A 14 3.49 3.39 -24.78
C GLN A 14 4.08 3.06 -23.41
N LYS A 15 3.68 3.78 -22.36
CA LYS A 15 4.15 3.53 -20.99
C LYS A 15 3.70 2.15 -20.45
N LYS A 16 2.53 1.67 -20.82
CA LYS A 16 2.08 0.32 -20.50
C LYS A 16 2.95 -0.75 -21.18
N GLU A 17 3.31 -0.57 -22.44
CA GLU A 17 4.18 -1.50 -23.16
C GLU A 17 5.61 -1.49 -22.61
N GLU A 18 6.17 -0.33 -22.26
CA GLU A 18 7.46 -0.24 -21.58
C GLU A 18 7.43 -1.00 -20.24
N LEU A 19 6.41 -0.74 -19.42
CA LEU A 19 6.24 -1.43 -18.13
C LEU A 19 6.12 -2.95 -18.31
N LYS A 20 5.40 -3.40 -19.32
CA LYS A 20 5.24 -4.81 -19.63
C LYS A 20 6.56 -5.46 -20.06
N LYS A 21 7.37 -4.76 -20.84
CA LYS A 21 8.72 -5.24 -21.25
C LYS A 21 9.63 -5.37 -20.03
N GLU A 22 9.70 -4.33 -19.18
CA GLU A 22 10.49 -4.38 -17.94
C GLU A 22 10.02 -5.50 -17.01
N TYR A 23 8.71 -5.67 -16.89
CA TYR A 23 8.14 -6.73 -16.08
C TYR A 23 8.50 -8.13 -16.60
N ASN A 24 8.44 -8.36 -17.92
CA ASN A 24 8.83 -9.62 -18.53
C ASN A 24 10.33 -9.89 -18.34
N SER A 25 11.18 -8.86 -18.46
CA SER A 25 12.62 -8.98 -18.20
C SER A 25 12.91 -9.38 -16.76
N LEU A 26 12.14 -8.85 -15.79
CA LEU A 26 12.26 -9.26 -14.39
C LEU A 26 11.79 -10.70 -14.15
N MET A 27 10.73 -11.14 -14.81
CA MET A 27 10.26 -12.53 -14.74
C MET A 27 11.32 -13.51 -15.26
N GLU A 28 11.95 -13.20 -16.39
CA GLU A 28 13.05 -14.00 -16.95
C GLU A 28 14.28 -13.98 -16.03
N LYS A 29 14.70 -12.80 -15.58
CA LYS A 29 15.87 -12.63 -14.72
C LYS A 29 15.78 -13.40 -13.41
N TYR A 30 14.62 -13.45 -12.80
CA TYR A 30 14.39 -14.09 -11.50
C TYR A 30 13.65 -15.41 -11.60
N ASP A 31 13.34 -15.85 -12.81
CA ASP A 31 12.73 -17.14 -13.13
C ASP A 31 11.45 -17.41 -12.31
N PHE A 32 10.52 -16.46 -12.38
CA PHE A 32 9.20 -16.56 -11.75
C PHE A 32 8.07 -16.31 -12.76
N SER A 33 6.89 -16.82 -12.44
CA SER A 33 5.67 -16.63 -13.23
C SER A 33 4.48 -16.29 -12.31
N PHE A 34 3.44 -15.68 -12.89
CA PHE A 34 2.16 -15.47 -12.18
C PHE A 34 1.19 -16.59 -12.54
N ILE A 35 0.78 -17.33 -11.53
CA ILE A 35 -0.27 -18.35 -11.66
C ILE A 35 -1.40 -17.98 -10.68
N LYS A 36 -2.59 -17.66 -11.20
CA LYS A 36 -3.75 -17.28 -10.37
C LYS A 36 -3.42 -16.21 -9.32
N TRP A 37 -2.77 -15.12 -9.72
CA TRP A 37 -2.37 -13.99 -8.87
C TRP A 37 -1.29 -14.32 -7.81
N ARG A 38 -0.65 -15.48 -7.90
CA ARG A 38 0.47 -15.87 -7.03
C ARG A 38 1.77 -15.91 -7.83
N ILE A 39 2.83 -15.40 -7.23
CA ILE A 39 4.19 -15.53 -7.76
C ILE A 39 4.64 -16.96 -7.50
N VAL A 40 5.00 -17.67 -8.56
CA VAL A 40 5.53 -19.03 -8.50
C VAL A 40 6.92 -19.03 -9.14
N PHE A 41 7.93 -19.40 -8.38
CA PHE A 41 9.30 -19.57 -8.87
C PHE A 41 9.48 -20.93 -9.52
N SER A 42 10.34 -21.01 -10.53
CA SER A 42 10.73 -22.29 -11.11
C SER A 42 11.42 -23.19 -10.08
N LYS A 43 11.40 -24.49 -10.28
CA LYS A 43 12.09 -25.45 -9.39
C LYS A 43 13.58 -25.12 -9.25
N LYS A 44 14.23 -24.74 -10.35
CA LYS A 44 15.64 -24.35 -10.39
C LYS A 44 15.91 -23.08 -9.58
N ALA A 45 15.04 -22.07 -9.70
CA ALA A 45 15.14 -20.83 -8.91
C ALA A 45 14.95 -21.10 -7.42
N VAL A 46 13.99 -21.97 -7.06
CA VAL A 46 13.76 -22.38 -5.66
C VAL A 46 14.98 -23.09 -5.08
N GLU A 47 15.61 -24.03 -5.80
CA GLU A 47 16.84 -24.71 -5.37
C GLU A 47 17.99 -23.74 -5.18
N ASN A 48 18.27 -22.89 -6.15
CA ASN A 48 19.30 -21.86 -6.06
C ASN A 48 19.07 -20.90 -4.90
N ASN A 49 17.82 -20.52 -4.66
CA ASN A 49 17.45 -19.63 -3.55
C ASN A 49 17.63 -20.33 -2.19
N LYS A 50 17.31 -21.62 -2.08
CA LYS A 50 17.52 -22.40 -0.85
C LYS A 50 19.01 -22.52 -0.51
N LEU A 51 19.90 -22.68 -1.52
CA LEU A 51 21.35 -22.71 -1.29
C LEU A 51 21.89 -21.40 -0.72
N LYS A 52 21.27 -20.26 -1.05
CA LYS A 52 21.63 -18.93 -0.54
C LYS A 52 21.01 -18.61 0.82
N LYS A 53 20.16 -19.47 1.36
CA LYS A 53 19.47 -19.27 2.61
C LYS A 53 20.46 -19.29 3.78
N LYS A 54 20.55 -18.17 4.51
CA LYS A 54 21.32 -18.11 5.75
C LYS A 54 20.63 -18.86 6.87
N SER A 55 21.39 -19.60 7.66
CA SER A 55 20.86 -20.22 8.87
C SER A 55 20.29 -19.16 9.82
N ALA A 56 19.15 -19.48 10.48
CA ALA A 56 18.54 -18.59 11.46
C ALA A 56 19.50 -18.30 12.64
N PHE A 57 20.26 -19.31 13.08
CA PHE A 57 21.26 -19.14 14.14
C PHE A 57 22.36 -18.17 13.73
N ASN A 58 22.91 -18.31 12.53
CA ASN A 58 23.92 -17.37 12.03
C ASN A 58 23.39 -15.95 11.92
N SER A 59 22.09 -15.77 11.60
CA SER A 59 21.46 -14.45 11.55
C SER A 59 21.36 -13.81 12.94
N ILE A 60 21.11 -14.57 13.99
CA ILE A 60 21.07 -14.09 15.38
C ILE A 60 22.47 -13.76 15.86
N PHE A 61 23.45 -14.65 15.67
CA PHE A 61 24.83 -14.45 16.11
C PHE A 61 25.56 -13.32 15.36
N SER A 62 25.17 -13.04 14.12
CA SER A 62 25.70 -11.92 13.35
C SER A 62 24.97 -10.60 13.59
N ALA A 63 23.87 -10.62 14.37
CA ALA A 63 23.12 -9.41 14.72
C ALA A 63 23.95 -8.50 15.63
N GLN A 64 23.91 -7.22 15.36
CA GLN A 64 24.58 -6.21 16.20
C GLN A 64 23.80 -6.06 17.53
N VAL A 65 24.48 -5.77 18.61
CA VAL A 65 23.87 -5.56 19.93
C VAL A 65 22.72 -4.55 19.87
N ARG A 66 22.87 -3.48 19.09
CA ARG A 66 21.81 -2.48 18.87
C ARG A 66 20.54 -3.07 18.25
N GLU A 67 20.67 -4.05 17.36
CA GLU A 67 19.52 -4.72 16.71
C GLU A 67 18.75 -5.55 17.73
N ILE A 68 19.46 -6.29 18.59
CA ILE A 68 18.87 -7.09 19.65
C ILE A 68 18.16 -6.19 20.67
N LEU A 69 18.79 -5.11 21.10
CA LEU A 69 18.21 -4.15 22.04
C LEU A 69 17.00 -3.40 21.46
N SER A 70 16.94 -3.16 20.15
CA SER A 70 15.82 -2.48 19.51
C SER A 70 14.61 -3.39 19.28
N MET A 71 14.78 -4.72 19.21
CA MET A 71 13.70 -5.66 18.92
C MET A 71 12.47 -5.51 19.81
N PRO A 72 12.56 -5.43 21.14
CA PRO A 72 11.39 -5.28 22.01
C PRO A 72 10.56 -4.04 21.67
N PHE A 73 11.25 -2.92 21.38
CA PHE A 73 10.58 -1.66 21.02
C PHE A 73 9.92 -1.73 19.65
N ILE A 74 10.59 -2.35 18.67
CA ILE A 74 10.04 -2.53 17.32
C ILE A 74 8.79 -3.41 17.38
N TYR A 75 8.86 -4.56 18.04
CA TYR A 75 7.74 -5.48 18.11
C TYR A 75 6.62 -5.02 19.04
N SER A 76 6.89 -4.18 20.04
CA SER A 76 5.83 -3.61 20.87
C SER A 76 4.83 -2.78 20.07
N MET A 77 5.24 -2.22 18.91
CA MET A 77 4.35 -1.50 18.01
C MET A 77 3.24 -2.35 17.38
N ILE A 78 3.31 -3.68 17.52
CA ILE A 78 2.21 -4.55 17.10
C ILE A 78 0.94 -4.30 17.92
N ILE A 79 1.11 -3.97 19.21
CA ILE A 79 -0.02 -3.76 20.13
C ILE A 79 -0.88 -2.57 19.65
N PRO A 80 -0.35 -1.33 19.52
CA PRO A 80 -1.13 -0.23 19.01
C PRO A 80 -1.63 -0.45 17.57
N ALA A 81 -0.87 -1.19 16.73
CA ALA A 81 -1.32 -1.54 15.39
C ALA A 81 -2.57 -2.45 15.41
N LEU A 82 -2.64 -3.44 16.31
CA LEU A 82 -3.84 -4.28 16.45
C LEU A 82 -5.05 -3.48 16.93
N PHE A 83 -4.86 -2.57 17.88
CA PHE A 83 -5.92 -1.67 18.30
C PHE A 83 -6.38 -0.78 17.14
N LEU A 84 -5.45 -0.19 16.40
CA LEU A 84 -5.79 0.61 15.22
C LEU A 84 -6.60 -0.21 14.21
N ASP A 85 -6.17 -1.43 13.89
CA ASP A 85 -6.88 -2.33 12.95
C ASP A 85 -8.31 -2.61 13.41
N LEU A 86 -8.51 -2.87 14.71
CA LEU A 86 -9.83 -3.08 15.31
C LEU A 86 -10.71 -1.82 15.16
N PHE A 87 -10.18 -0.66 15.53
CA PHE A 87 -10.94 0.59 15.43
C PHE A 87 -11.25 0.97 13.98
N LEU A 88 -10.34 0.76 13.05
CA LEU A 88 -10.60 0.97 11.62
C LEU A 88 -11.68 0.03 11.09
N PHE A 89 -11.68 -1.23 11.54
CA PHE A 89 -12.73 -2.17 11.17
C PHE A 89 -14.10 -1.70 11.67
N ILE A 90 -14.21 -1.28 12.93
CA ILE A 90 -15.46 -0.76 13.49
C ILE A 90 -15.86 0.53 12.74
N TYR A 91 -14.94 1.48 12.58
CA TYR A 91 -15.18 2.76 11.92
C TYR A 91 -15.67 2.58 10.48
N GLN A 92 -15.01 1.72 9.70
CA GLN A 92 -15.39 1.50 8.32
C GLN A 92 -16.77 0.83 8.19
N ASN A 93 -17.09 -0.11 9.09
CA ASN A 93 -18.37 -0.82 9.03
C ASN A 93 -19.55 -0.03 9.63
N THR A 94 -19.28 1.03 10.40
CA THR A 94 -20.30 1.91 10.97
C THR A 94 -20.34 3.26 10.26
N ALA A 95 -19.39 4.15 10.56
CA ALA A 95 -19.41 5.53 10.08
C ALA A 95 -19.34 5.64 8.54
N ILE A 96 -18.41 4.93 7.90
CA ILE A 96 -18.25 4.98 6.44
C ILE A 96 -19.51 4.49 5.72
N ARG A 97 -20.16 3.45 6.23
CA ARG A 97 -21.42 2.93 5.65
C ARG A 97 -22.59 3.89 5.82
N LEU A 98 -22.69 4.59 6.96
CA LEU A 98 -23.76 5.57 7.20
C LEU A 98 -23.74 6.71 6.19
N TYR A 99 -22.59 7.04 5.65
CA TYR A 99 -22.40 8.11 4.65
C TYR A 99 -22.33 7.59 3.20
N TRP A 100 -22.60 6.29 2.97
CA TRP A 100 -22.55 5.67 1.65
C TRP A 100 -21.19 5.75 0.96
N ILE A 101 -20.13 6.01 1.73
CA ILE A 101 -18.76 6.08 1.22
C ILE A 101 -18.30 4.65 0.86
N PRO A 102 -17.72 4.43 -0.34
CA PRO A 102 -17.21 3.11 -0.72
C PRO A 102 -16.18 2.58 0.26
N LEU A 103 -16.35 1.33 0.69
CA LEU A 103 -15.44 0.67 1.62
C LEU A 103 -14.07 0.44 0.99
N VAL A 104 -13.02 0.63 1.78
CA VAL A 104 -11.65 0.33 1.36
C VAL A 104 -11.37 -1.16 1.53
N LYS A 105 -10.85 -1.81 0.52
CA LYS A 105 -10.52 -3.24 0.58
C LYS A 105 -9.17 -3.45 1.26
N ARG A 106 -9.19 -3.94 2.49
CA ARG A 106 -8.00 -4.21 3.31
C ARG A 106 -6.93 -5.05 2.60
N SER A 107 -7.35 -6.02 1.77
CA SER A 107 -6.45 -6.91 1.02
C SER A 107 -5.60 -6.21 -0.05
N GLU A 108 -5.98 -5.01 -0.47
CA GLU A 108 -5.21 -4.22 -1.44
C GLU A 108 -4.00 -3.53 -0.78
N TYR A 109 -4.05 -3.34 0.55
CA TYR A 109 -3.02 -2.63 1.31
C TYR A 109 -2.12 -3.59 2.12
N ILE A 110 -2.69 -4.65 2.69
CA ILE A 110 -1.94 -5.62 3.51
C ILE A 110 -1.59 -6.84 2.65
N VAL A 111 -0.41 -6.78 2.03
CA VAL A 111 0.09 -7.83 1.13
C VAL A 111 1.22 -8.60 1.81
N ASN A 112 1.03 -9.91 2.03
CA ASN A 112 1.98 -10.81 2.70
C ASN A 112 2.61 -11.82 1.74
N ASP A 113 3.11 -11.37 0.60
CA ASP A 113 3.72 -12.19 -0.45
C ASP A 113 5.17 -12.58 -0.13
N ARG A 114 5.91 -11.71 0.57
CA ARG A 114 7.33 -11.90 0.92
C ARG A 114 7.61 -13.17 1.73
N LYS A 115 6.63 -13.69 2.47
CA LYS A 115 6.77 -14.95 3.22
C LYS A 115 7.04 -16.18 2.33
N HIS A 116 6.71 -16.09 1.05
CA HIS A 116 6.91 -17.16 0.07
C HIS A 116 8.33 -17.20 -0.55
N LEU A 117 9.19 -16.24 -0.18
CA LEU A 117 10.56 -16.20 -0.66
C LEU A 117 11.40 -17.29 0.02
N ASP A 118 11.96 -18.20 -0.79
CA ASP A 118 12.65 -19.42 -0.32
C ASP A 118 14.03 -19.14 0.29
N TYR A 119 14.67 -18.01 -0.06
CA TYR A 119 15.97 -17.61 0.49
C TYR A 119 15.87 -16.99 1.88
N LEU A 120 14.65 -16.67 2.36
CA LEU A 120 14.46 -16.14 3.69
C LEU A 120 14.39 -17.27 4.72
N ASN A 121 15.08 -17.09 5.85
CA ASN A 121 14.89 -17.93 7.01
C ASN A 121 13.58 -17.59 7.75
N TRP A 122 13.19 -18.41 8.72
CA TRP A 122 11.91 -18.24 9.41
C TRP A 122 11.81 -16.92 10.19
N ILE A 123 12.92 -16.44 10.79
CA ILE A 123 12.98 -15.16 11.51
C ILE A 123 12.75 -14.00 10.54
N GLN A 124 13.46 -14.04 9.39
CA GLN A 124 13.29 -13.03 8.34
C GLN A 124 11.86 -13.03 7.78
N LYS A 125 11.23 -14.19 7.64
CA LYS A 125 9.83 -14.29 7.22
C LYS A 125 8.87 -13.64 8.22
N ILE A 126 9.07 -13.86 9.53
CA ILE A 126 8.27 -13.20 10.58
C ILE A 126 8.47 -11.69 10.52
N ASN A 127 9.71 -11.21 10.41
CA ASN A 127 10.00 -9.79 10.28
C ASN A 127 9.32 -9.18 9.06
N CYS A 128 9.39 -9.86 7.90
CA CYS A 128 8.72 -9.40 6.69
C CYS A 128 7.20 -9.35 6.83
N MET A 129 6.60 -10.34 7.50
CA MET A 129 5.15 -10.35 7.77
C MET A 129 4.74 -9.21 8.71
N TYR A 130 5.52 -8.98 9.76
CA TYR A 130 5.33 -7.86 10.68
C TYR A 130 5.36 -6.51 9.93
N CYS A 131 6.44 -6.26 9.18
CA CYS A 131 6.57 -5.02 8.41
C CYS A 131 5.48 -4.85 7.35
N SER A 132 5.11 -5.93 6.65
CA SER A 132 4.04 -5.89 5.66
C SER A 132 2.69 -5.58 6.31
N TYR A 133 2.42 -6.14 7.48
CA TYR A 133 1.20 -5.87 8.22
C TYR A 133 1.13 -4.42 8.71
N VAL A 134 2.16 -3.96 9.43
CA VAL A 134 2.16 -2.61 10.02
C VAL A 134 2.13 -1.53 8.94
N ASN A 135 3.01 -1.61 7.94
CA ASN A 135 3.02 -0.62 6.86
C ASN A 135 1.74 -0.66 6.01
N GLY A 136 1.24 -1.85 5.72
CA GLY A 136 -0.02 -2.01 5.00
C GLY A 136 -1.20 -1.44 5.79
N LEU A 137 -1.23 -1.65 7.11
CA LEU A 137 -2.27 -1.11 7.98
C LEU A 137 -2.24 0.42 8.02
N PHE A 138 -1.06 1.04 8.11
CA PHE A 138 -0.96 2.51 8.05
C PHE A 138 -1.43 3.05 6.69
N SER A 139 -1.05 2.42 5.59
CA SER A 139 -1.53 2.82 4.26
C SER A 139 -3.04 2.66 4.12
N TYR A 140 -3.60 1.57 4.66
CA TYR A 140 -5.03 1.33 4.72
C TYR A 140 -5.77 2.37 5.58
N ALA A 141 -5.21 2.70 6.75
CA ALA A 141 -5.74 3.75 7.62
C ALA A 141 -5.78 5.10 6.90
N VAL A 142 -4.68 5.45 6.25
CA VAL A 142 -4.55 6.69 5.50
C VAL A 142 -5.64 6.78 4.43
N GLU A 143 -5.89 5.75 3.63
CA GLU A 143 -6.95 5.76 2.62
C GLU A 143 -8.35 5.94 3.21
N ILE A 144 -8.65 5.28 4.33
CA ILE A 144 -9.94 5.44 5.05
C ILE A 144 -10.14 6.89 5.49
N TRP A 145 -9.12 7.48 6.11
CA TRP A 145 -9.18 8.86 6.58
C TRP A 145 -9.34 9.86 5.44
N TRP A 146 -8.72 9.62 4.29
CA TRP A 146 -8.85 10.52 3.14
C TRP A 146 -10.23 10.49 2.50
N ARG A 147 -10.86 9.32 2.45
CA ARG A 147 -12.26 9.23 2.02
C ARG A 147 -13.16 10.01 2.98
N THR A 148 -12.87 9.95 4.26
CA THR A 148 -13.58 10.73 5.27
C THR A 148 -13.32 12.23 5.09
N GLU A 149 -12.08 12.64 4.90
CA GLU A 149 -11.69 14.04 4.67
C GLU A 149 -12.35 14.60 3.41
N LYS A 150 -12.35 13.83 2.33
CA LYS A 150 -13.04 14.21 1.09
C LYS A 150 -14.53 14.49 1.33
N TYR A 151 -15.16 13.71 2.16
CA TYR A 151 -16.59 13.86 2.46
C TYR A 151 -16.87 15.08 3.37
N TRP A 152 -16.05 15.28 4.43
CA TRP A 152 -16.31 16.25 5.45
C TRP A 152 -15.60 17.59 5.25
N CYS A 153 -14.38 17.58 4.74
CA CYS A 153 -13.52 18.76 4.70
C CYS A 153 -12.54 18.72 3.52
N PRO A 154 -13.03 18.78 2.26
CA PRO A 154 -12.18 18.69 1.08
C PRO A 154 -11.42 20.01 0.82
N ILE A 155 -10.56 20.42 1.77
CA ILE A 155 -9.78 21.66 1.70
C ILE A 155 -8.29 21.31 1.77
N LYS A 156 -7.50 21.86 0.86
CA LYS A 156 -6.03 21.75 0.90
C LYS A 156 -5.45 22.53 2.07
N HIS A 157 -4.36 22.01 2.63
CA HIS A 157 -3.60 22.76 3.64
C HIS A 157 -2.90 23.96 3.00
N ALA A 158 -2.81 25.08 3.75
CA ALA A 158 -2.04 26.27 3.32
C ALA A 158 -0.55 25.93 3.11
N LYS A 159 0.00 25.03 3.94
CA LYS A 159 1.38 24.53 3.82
C LYS A 159 1.39 23.15 3.22
N LYS A 160 2.17 22.97 2.15
CA LYS A 160 2.33 21.66 1.50
C LYS A 160 2.86 20.62 2.48
N MET A 161 2.13 19.53 2.67
CA MET A 161 2.60 18.37 3.44
C MET A 161 3.67 17.61 2.66
N LYS A 162 4.62 16.98 3.38
CA LYS A 162 5.66 16.14 2.75
C LYS A 162 5.07 14.90 2.06
N SER A 163 4.00 14.37 2.63
CA SER A 163 3.29 13.21 2.10
C SER A 163 1.85 13.62 1.84
N SER A 164 1.58 14.09 0.63
CA SER A 164 0.22 14.36 0.16
C SER A 164 -0.33 13.15 -0.58
N HIS A 165 -1.59 12.88 -0.42
CA HIS A 165 -2.30 11.79 -1.10
C HIS A 165 -2.91 12.26 -2.43
N ASP A 166 -3.27 11.31 -3.27
CA ASP A 166 -3.80 11.62 -4.60
C ASP A 166 -5.15 12.38 -4.57
N TRP A 167 -5.96 12.18 -3.53
CA TRP A 167 -7.24 12.87 -3.35
C TRP A 167 -7.10 14.39 -3.17
N GLN A 168 -5.95 14.88 -2.63
CA GLN A 168 -5.72 16.32 -2.46
C GLN A 168 -5.81 17.13 -3.76
N LYS A 169 -5.58 16.49 -4.92
CA LYS A 169 -5.72 17.14 -6.23
C LYS A 169 -7.14 17.65 -6.49
N HIS A 170 -8.11 17.03 -5.84
CA HIS A 170 -9.54 17.30 -5.99
C HIS A 170 -10.12 18.17 -4.87
N PHE A 171 -9.30 18.58 -3.90
CA PHE A 171 -9.73 19.42 -2.79
C PHE A 171 -9.67 20.89 -3.17
N ALA A 172 -10.52 21.70 -2.53
CA ALA A 172 -10.52 23.14 -2.69
C ALA A 172 -9.19 23.76 -2.21
N ASP A 173 -8.75 24.81 -2.86
CA ASP A 173 -7.57 25.53 -2.42
C ASP A 173 -7.84 26.26 -1.10
N TYR A 174 -6.79 26.44 -0.29
CA TYR A 174 -6.92 27.08 1.01
C TYR A 174 -7.42 28.53 0.86
N GLY A 175 -8.61 28.81 1.43
CA GLY A 175 -9.26 30.12 1.34
C GLY A 175 -10.19 30.30 0.15
N ASP A 176 -10.32 29.34 -0.75
CA ASP A 176 -11.27 29.36 -1.86
C ASP A 176 -12.64 28.82 -1.41
N VAL A 177 -13.51 29.75 -1.03
CA VAL A 177 -14.84 29.45 -0.49
C VAL A 177 -15.80 28.92 -1.56
N ASP A 178 -15.68 29.42 -2.79
CA ASP A 178 -16.61 29.05 -3.86
C ASP A 178 -16.30 27.63 -4.37
N TRP A 179 -15.02 27.33 -4.57
CA TRP A 179 -14.56 25.96 -4.89
C TRP A 179 -14.89 24.96 -3.76
N PHE A 180 -14.80 25.39 -2.48
CA PHE A 180 -15.18 24.54 -1.36
C PHE A 180 -16.66 24.13 -1.39
N LYS A 181 -17.56 25.09 -1.67
CA LYS A 181 -19.00 24.80 -1.80
C LYS A 181 -19.27 23.82 -2.95
N GLU A 182 -18.59 24.00 -4.06
CA GLU A 182 -18.71 23.14 -5.25
C GLU A 182 -18.20 21.73 -4.96
N CYS A 183 -17.01 21.59 -4.34
CA CYS A 183 -16.45 20.31 -3.89
C CYS A 183 -17.37 19.60 -2.89
N PHE A 184 -17.94 20.32 -1.94
CA PHE A 184 -18.81 19.76 -0.91
C PHE A 184 -20.13 19.25 -1.50
N THR A 185 -20.71 19.99 -2.45
CA THR A 185 -21.95 19.60 -3.14
C THR A 185 -21.71 18.38 -4.05
N SER A 186 -20.66 18.42 -4.85
CA SER A 186 -20.31 17.33 -5.77
C SER A 186 -19.98 16.02 -5.03
N THR A 187 -19.38 16.10 -3.84
CA THR A 187 -19.07 14.91 -3.04
C THR A 187 -20.34 14.21 -2.55
N ASN A 188 -21.36 14.98 -2.16
CA ASN A 188 -22.64 14.42 -1.74
C ASN A 188 -23.41 13.75 -2.89
N GLU A 189 -23.21 14.19 -4.13
CA GLU A 189 -23.79 13.54 -5.31
C GLU A 189 -22.99 12.30 -5.73
N TYR A 190 -21.66 12.36 -5.63
CA TYR A 190 -20.76 11.29 -6.08
C TYR A 190 -20.90 9.96 -5.32
N TYR A 191 -21.44 9.98 -4.11
CA TYR A 191 -21.67 8.78 -3.29
C TYR A 191 -23.14 8.35 -3.23
N LYS A 192 -24.02 9.00 -3.99
CA LYS A 192 -25.47 8.64 -4.04
C LYS A 192 -25.82 7.68 -5.18
N ASP A 193 -24.91 7.49 -6.13
CA ASP A 193 -25.00 6.52 -7.23
C ASP A 193 -24.22 5.22 -6.86
#